data_7dd4b42228ca4f9e3d082801ecfbe871
#
_entry.id   7dd4b42228ca4f9e3d082801ecfbe871
#
_cell.length_a   1.000
_cell.length_b   1.000
_cell.length_c   1.000
_cell.angle_alpha   90.00
_cell.angle_beta   90.00
_cell.angle_gamma   90.00
#
_symmetry.space_group_name_H-M   'P 1'
#
loop_
_entity.id
_entity.type
_entity.pdbx_description
1 polymer ?
#
loop_
_entity_poly.entity_id
_entity_poly.type
_entity_poly.pdbx_seq_one_letter_code
_entity_poly.pdbx_strand_id
1 'polypeptide(L)'
;MGMENHEFLKAMVDNGRFDLLYQYTEKSFRMMDATGSLFPEAMDPVQREYTISHLAMAMVATLITWARNGRRESAAEVVQYLKEYVKIVSALIGEE
;
A
#
# COMPACT_ATOMS: atom_id res chain seq x y z
N MET A 1 -5.80 -16.46 -10.15
CA MET A 1 -4.97 -15.73 -9.23
C MET A 1 -5.37 -14.30 -9.13
N GLY A 2 -5.11 -13.49 -10.14
CA GLY A 2 -5.41 -12.07 -10.05
C GLY A 2 -6.87 -11.79 -9.78
N MET A 3 -7.76 -12.53 -10.42
CA MET A 3 -9.18 -12.33 -10.24
C MET A 3 -9.63 -12.59 -8.81
N GLU A 4 -9.15 -13.67 -8.24
CA GLU A 4 -9.51 -14.02 -6.88
C GLU A 4 -9.04 -12.98 -5.89
N ASN A 5 -7.81 -12.49 -6.07
CA ASN A 5 -7.27 -11.48 -5.19
C ASN A 5 -8.05 -10.19 -5.31
N HIS A 6 -8.42 -9.84 -6.54
CA HIS A 6 -9.18 -8.62 -6.78
C HIS A 6 -10.54 -8.67 -6.08
N GLU A 7 -11.23 -9.79 -6.19
CA GLU A 7 -12.54 -9.93 -5.56
C GLU A 7 -12.44 -9.94 -4.04
N PHE A 8 -11.39 -10.57 -3.52
CA PHE A 8 -11.16 -10.60 -2.08
C PHE A 8 -10.94 -9.20 -1.53
N LEU A 9 -10.08 -8.43 -2.19
CA LEU A 9 -9.82 -7.05 -1.78
C LEU A 9 -11.07 -6.19 -1.87
N LYS A 10 -11.82 -6.36 -2.95
CA LYS A 10 -13.06 -5.62 -3.13
C LYS A 10 -14.05 -5.93 -2.02
N ALA A 11 -14.18 -7.20 -1.68
CA ALA A 11 -15.11 -7.60 -0.63
C ALA A 11 -14.73 -7.00 0.71
N MET A 12 -13.44 -6.97 1.04
CA MET A 12 -13.01 -6.38 2.28
C MET A 12 -13.30 -4.89 2.35
N VAL A 13 -13.04 -4.18 1.25
CA VAL A 13 -13.32 -2.76 1.19
C VAL A 13 -14.82 -2.50 1.31
N ASP A 14 -15.62 -3.25 0.55
CA ASP A 14 -17.07 -3.04 0.53
C ASP A 14 -17.72 -3.35 1.87
N ASN A 15 -17.12 -4.23 2.65
CA ASN A 15 -17.67 -4.60 3.96
C ASN A 15 -17.00 -3.85 5.12
N GLY A 16 -16.14 -2.90 4.81
CA GLY A 16 -15.50 -2.12 5.84
C GLY A 16 -14.51 -2.87 6.69
N ARG A 17 -14.00 -4.00 6.21
CA ARG A 17 -13.04 -4.78 6.95
C ARG A 17 -11.63 -4.31 6.67
N PHE A 18 -11.36 -3.07 7.08
CA PHE A 18 -10.05 -2.47 6.83
C PHE A 18 -8.96 -3.10 7.67
N ASP A 19 -9.34 -3.67 8.80
CA ASP A 19 -8.40 -4.42 9.62
C ASP A 19 -7.85 -5.63 8.89
N LEU A 20 -8.73 -6.39 8.23
CA LEU A 20 -8.31 -7.55 7.46
C LEU A 20 -7.50 -7.14 6.23
N LEU A 21 -7.93 -6.04 5.62
CA LEU A 21 -7.24 -5.53 4.45
C LEU A 21 -5.80 -5.15 4.82
N TYR A 22 -5.62 -4.48 5.95
CA TYR A 22 -4.29 -4.12 6.41
C TYR A 22 -3.45 -5.37 6.68
N GLN A 23 -4.02 -6.35 7.39
CA GLN A 23 -3.29 -7.57 7.70
C GLN A 23 -2.85 -8.30 6.44
N TYR A 24 -3.72 -8.35 5.45
CA TYR A 24 -3.41 -9.00 4.19
C TYR A 24 -2.26 -8.30 3.47
N THR A 25 -2.34 -6.97 3.36
CA THR A 25 -1.30 -6.23 2.67
C THR A 25 0.02 -6.26 3.41
N GLU A 26 -0.01 -6.19 4.74
CA GLU A 26 1.21 -6.28 5.53
C GLU A 26 1.90 -7.62 5.31
N LYS A 27 1.11 -8.68 5.35
CA LYS A 27 1.66 -10.01 5.14
C LYS A 27 2.27 -10.14 3.75
N SER A 28 1.60 -9.59 2.75
CA SER A 28 2.11 -9.63 1.38
C SER A 28 3.46 -8.92 1.27
N PHE A 29 3.59 -7.76 1.89
CA PHE A 29 4.85 -7.02 1.85
C PHE A 29 5.94 -7.76 2.60
N ARG A 30 5.62 -8.40 3.72
CA ARG A 30 6.61 -9.18 4.46
C ARG A 30 7.11 -10.35 3.63
N MET A 31 6.22 -11.00 2.89
CA MET A 31 6.62 -12.10 2.02
C MET A 31 7.53 -11.60 0.90
N MET A 32 7.21 -10.45 0.32
CA MET A 32 8.06 -9.88 -0.72
C MET A 32 9.44 -9.54 -0.15
N ASP A 33 9.47 -9.00 1.05
CA ASP A 33 10.75 -8.66 1.68
C ASP A 33 11.56 -9.91 1.97
N ALA A 34 10.91 -10.98 2.38
CA ALA A 34 11.59 -12.24 2.70
C ALA A 34 12.29 -12.84 1.48
N THR A 35 11.76 -12.56 0.28
CA THR A 35 12.38 -13.04 -0.95
C THR A 35 13.43 -12.08 -1.49
N GLY A 36 13.67 -10.97 -0.79
CA GLY A 36 14.66 -10.00 -1.19
C GLY A 36 14.25 -9.13 -2.36
N SER A 37 12.97 -9.12 -2.69
CA SER A 37 12.51 -8.40 -3.88
C SER A 37 11.93 -7.03 -3.57
N LEU A 38 11.92 -6.60 -2.30
CA LEU A 38 11.30 -5.33 -1.95
C LEU A 38 12.28 -4.26 -1.53
N PHE A 39 13.20 -4.58 -0.62
CA PHE A 39 14.14 -3.60 -0.08
C PHE A 39 15.59 -4.03 -0.27
N PRO A 40 16.52 -3.08 -0.21
CA PRO A 40 17.94 -3.43 -0.23
C PRO A 40 18.29 -4.27 0.98
N GLU A 41 19.23 -5.19 0.80
CA GLU A 41 19.69 -6.04 1.89
C GLU A 41 20.26 -5.24 3.05
N ALA A 42 20.87 -4.11 2.71
CA ALA A 42 21.56 -3.30 3.73
C ALA A 42 20.60 -2.53 4.62
N MET A 43 19.30 -2.56 4.31
CA MET A 43 18.35 -1.81 5.12
C MET A 43 18.26 -2.39 6.53
N ASP A 44 18.31 -1.48 7.52
CA ASP A 44 18.22 -1.86 8.91
C ASP A 44 16.91 -2.58 9.21
N PRO A 45 16.95 -3.69 9.99
CA PRO A 45 15.72 -4.43 10.29
C PRO A 45 14.62 -3.59 10.95
N VAL A 46 14.99 -2.65 11.81
CA VAL A 46 13.98 -1.78 12.44
C VAL A 46 13.36 -0.87 11.39
N GLN A 47 14.16 -0.34 10.51
CA GLN A 47 13.67 0.52 9.44
C GLN A 47 12.72 -0.26 8.52
N ARG A 48 13.02 -1.54 8.29
CA ARG A 48 12.14 -2.39 7.48
C ARG A 48 10.76 -2.50 8.09
N GLU A 49 10.69 -2.63 9.42
CA GLU A 49 9.40 -2.75 10.09
C GLU A 49 8.55 -1.51 9.88
N TYR A 50 9.14 -0.34 10.07
CA TYR A 50 8.40 0.90 9.85
C TYR A 50 7.97 1.06 8.40
N THR A 51 8.86 0.71 7.49
CA THR A 51 8.55 0.86 6.07
C THR A 51 7.42 -0.05 5.63
N ILE A 52 7.43 -1.31 6.10
CA ILE A 52 6.38 -2.25 5.76
C ILE A 52 5.04 -1.76 6.29
N SER A 53 5.01 -1.27 7.54
CA SER A 53 3.78 -0.74 8.11
C SER A 53 3.23 0.42 7.29
N HIS A 54 4.10 1.33 6.88
CA HIS A 54 3.66 2.49 6.11
C HIS A 54 3.17 2.09 4.73
N LEU A 55 3.85 1.13 4.09
CA LEU A 55 3.43 0.67 2.78
C LEU A 55 2.06 0.01 2.88
N ALA A 56 1.85 -0.81 3.91
CA ALA A 56 0.56 -1.48 4.08
C ALA A 56 -0.56 -0.48 4.31
N MET A 57 -0.34 0.52 5.16
CA MET A 57 -1.36 1.52 5.42
C MET A 57 -1.62 2.38 4.19
N ALA A 58 -0.58 2.71 3.45
CA ALA A 58 -0.75 3.49 2.23
C ALA A 58 -1.60 2.74 1.22
N MET A 59 -1.37 1.43 1.10
CA MET A 59 -2.15 0.63 0.18
C MET A 59 -3.61 0.58 0.61
N VAL A 60 -3.86 0.40 1.91
CA VAL A 60 -5.23 0.40 2.42
C VAL A 60 -5.92 1.73 2.14
N ALA A 61 -5.24 2.84 2.43
CA ALA A 61 -5.80 4.17 2.18
C ALA A 61 -6.11 4.36 0.70
N THR A 62 -5.21 3.90 -0.16
CA THR A 62 -5.39 4.02 -1.60
C THR A 62 -6.64 3.27 -2.06
N LEU A 63 -6.80 2.03 -1.59
CA LEU A 63 -7.94 1.22 -1.99
C LEU A 63 -9.26 1.80 -1.48
N ILE A 64 -9.27 2.30 -0.26
CA ILE A 64 -10.45 2.92 0.30
C ILE A 64 -10.86 4.16 -0.50
N THR A 65 -9.89 5.01 -0.79
CA THR A 65 -10.16 6.24 -1.52
C THR A 65 -10.65 5.93 -2.92
N TRP A 66 -10.01 4.96 -3.58
CA TRP A 66 -10.40 4.56 -4.91
C TRP A 66 -11.85 4.06 -4.92
N ALA A 67 -12.20 3.22 -3.93
CA ALA A 67 -13.56 2.69 -3.84
C ALA A 67 -14.58 3.79 -3.58
N ARG A 68 -14.23 4.74 -2.70
CA ARG A 68 -15.14 5.85 -2.40
C ARG A 68 -15.39 6.72 -3.61
N ASN A 69 -14.41 6.81 -4.50
CA ASN A 69 -14.55 7.60 -5.72
C ASN A 69 -15.22 6.82 -6.85
N GLY A 70 -15.79 5.67 -6.53
CA GLY A 70 -16.53 4.88 -7.51
C GLY A 70 -15.65 4.09 -8.46
N ARG A 71 -14.40 3.88 -8.08
CA ARG A 71 -13.46 3.09 -8.86
C ARG A 71 -13.30 3.61 -10.28
N ARG A 72 -13.30 4.92 -10.42
CA ARG A 72 -13.21 5.56 -11.75
C ARG A 72 -11.80 5.69 -12.28
N GLU A 73 -10.85 5.92 -11.37
CA GLU A 73 -9.48 6.14 -11.81
C GLU A 73 -8.85 4.82 -12.26
N SER A 74 -8.03 4.90 -13.30
CA SER A 74 -7.26 3.76 -13.74
C SER A 74 -6.08 3.53 -12.79
N ALA A 75 -5.48 2.34 -12.88
CA ALA A 75 -4.31 2.05 -12.07
C ALA A 75 -3.18 3.05 -12.37
N ALA A 76 -3.01 3.41 -13.63
CA ALA A 76 -1.96 4.35 -14.01
C ALA A 76 -2.19 5.72 -13.38
N GLU A 77 -3.45 6.17 -13.34
CA GLU A 77 -3.77 7.44 -12.73
C GLU A 77 -3.47 7.42 -11.24
N VAL A 78 -3.85 6.33 -10.56
CA VAL A 78 -3.60 6.23 -9.13
C VAL A 78 -2.11 6.22 -8.83
N VAL A 79 -1.33 5.51 -9.65
CA VAL A 79 0.12 5.49 -9.47
C VAL A 79 0.70 6.90 -9.62
N GLN A 80 0.19 7.66 -10.58
CA GLN A 80 0.68 9.03 -10.78
C GLN A 80 0.38 9.90 -9.55
N TYR A 81 -0.82 9.75 -8.99
CA TYR A 81 -1.19 10.49 -7.78
C TYR A 81 -0.28 10.14 -6.62
N LEU A 82 0.09 8.85 -6.50
CA LEU A 82 0.98 8.43 -5.43
C LEU A 82 2.37 9.01 -5.57
N LYS A 83 2.84 9.17 -6.80
CA LYS A 83 4.13 9.82 -7.03
C LYS A 83 4.11 11.26 -6.56
N GLU A 84 3.01 11.96 -6.83
CA GLU A 84 2.87 13.34 -6.37
C GLU A 84 2.79 13.39 -4.85
N TYR A 85 2.10 12.42 -4.26
CA TYR A 85 2.00 12.33 -2.80
C TYR A 85 3.39 12.24 -2.15
N VAL A 86 4.27 11.43 -2.71
CA VAL A 86 5.61 11.28 -2.15
C VAL A 86 6.34 12.61 -2.13
N LYS A 87 6.21 13.39 -3.19
CA LYS A 87 6.84 14.71 -3.26
C LYS A 87 6.30 15.64 -2.17
N ILE A 88 5.00 15.60 -1.97
CA ILE A 88 4.36 16.46 -0.97
C ILE A 88 4.82 16.08 0.43
N VAL A 89 4.87 14.78 0.71
CA VAL A 89 5.29 14.30 2.02
C VAL A 89 6.72 14.70 2.31
N SER A 90 7.60 14.56 1.34
CA SER A 90 8.99 14.94 1.50
C SER A 90 9.11 16.42 1.87
N ALA A 91 8.33 17.27 1.20
CA ALA A 91 8.34 18.69 1.50
C ALA A 91 7.80 18.98 2.91
N LEU A 92 6.72 18.28 3.29
CA LEU A 92 6.12 18.50 4.60
C LEU A 92 7.02 18.09 5.75
N ILE A 93 7.78 17.01 5.56
CA ILE A 93 8.68 16.54 6.60
C ILE A 93 9.88 17.44 6.75
N GLY A 94 10.10 18.32 5.82
CA GLY A 94 11.21 19.24 5.90
C GLY A 94 12.50 18.55 5.57
N GLU A 95 12.47 17.73 4.47
CA GLU A 95 13.62 16.99 4.10
C GLU A 95 14.79 17.89 3.85
N GLU A 96 15.87 17.58 4.40
CA GLU A 96 17.02 18.41 4.25
C GLU A 96 18.09 17.76 3.45
#